data_50029cbd4773e6fe924eaa4032b2099c
#
_entry.id   50029cbd4773e6fe924eaa4032b2099c
#
_cell.length_a   1.000
_cell.length_b   1.000
_cell.length_c   1.000
_cell.angle_alpha   90.00
_cell.angle_beta   90.00
_cell.angle_gamma   90.00
#
_symmetry.space_group_name_H-M   'P 1'
#
loop_
_entity.id
_entity.type
_entity.pdbx_description
1 polymer ?
#
loop_
_entity_poly.entity_id
_entity_poly.type
_entity_poly.pdbx_seq_one_letter_code
_entity_poly.pdbx_strand_id
1 'polypeptide(L)'
;MIIKREIFVVVWAVFTFCGVSFSVFAEEKSFMVIVTNDWNMPKENEPVVLKISELNCGFEVKSATVWDGDKEIPSQLDDLNNDRRMDEIAFVTDVPALASKTFRVDVSSKKIQKAYPSRVFAEMLVSDKDGKHVPITSLTIPGTSNVYNQLHHHGPAFESELTAYRIYFDQKQTVDIYGKFIMGLEIEESQFYPTDEQLARGFGDDVLLVGNSCGLGALKGWDGTRATHIEPVESRTETILGYGPVRTIVDVIAKGWQYQDDILTMKIRYILYAGHRDCEVQVSFDRPLRNEVFCTGVINIKGSVSFSDHEGLIACWGTDWPVNDTIKYAKETVGLATCLPHEIICGEQSDRINYLYQIGAEGKTGFTYHITFTSMKETFGYKTPEVWFEHAKKWKESLLHPCKITLNKY
;
A
#
# COMPACT_ATOMS: atom_id res chain seq x y z
N MET A 1 82.59 -28.98 -38.77
CA MET A 1 81.56 -28.75 -37.75
C MET A 1 80.33 -28.20 -38.45
N ILE A 2 79.36 -29.09 -38.74
CA ILE A 2 78.20 -28.76 -39.61
C ILE A 2 77.02 -28.52 -38.64
N ILE A 3 76.50 -27.29 -38.60
CA ILE A 3 75.36 -26.92 -37.79
C ILE A 3 74.11 -27.16 -38.64
N LYS A 4 73.26 -28.15 -38.27
CA LYS A 4 71.95 -28.36 -38.85
C LYS A 4 70.97 -27.32 -38.26
N ARG A 5 70.38 -26.49 -39.12
CA ARG A 5 69.24 -25.63 -38.79
C ARG A 5 67.94 -26.49 -38.94
N GLU A 6 67.24 -26.68 -37.81
CA GLU A 6 65.85 -27.19 -37.85
C GLU A 6 64.89 -26.01 -38.05
N ILE A 7 64.01 -26.17 -39.08
CA ILE A 7 62.95 -25.22 -39.41
C ILE A 7 61.71 -25.68 -38.69
N PHE A 8 61.26 -24.88 -37.66
CA PHE A 8 59.95 -25.09 -37.02
C PHE A 8 58.88 -24.42 -37.89
N VAL A 9 58.01 -25.21 -38.50
CA VAL A 9 56.78 -24.73 -39.16
C VAL A 9 55.69 -24.62 -38.12
N VAL A 10 55.29 -23.39 -37.75
CA VAL A 10 54.17 -23.12 -36.87
C VAL A 10 52.92 -23.05 -37.77
N VAL A 11 52.04 -24.07 -37.70
CA VAL A 11 50.74 -24.05 -38.36
C VAL A 11 49.74 -23.31 -37.44
N TRP A 12 49.33 -22.14 -37.87
CA TRP A 12 48.23 -21.38 -37.24
C TRP A 12 46.90 -21.96 -37.73
N ALA A 13 46.18 -22.70 -36.86
CA ALA A 13 44.79 -23.08 -37.11
C ALA A 13 43.88 -21.87 -36.80
N VAL A 14 43.36 -21.24 -37.85
CA VAL A 14 42.32 -20.21 -37.71
C VAL A 14 41.00 -20.90 -37.46
N PHE A 15 40.55 -20.92 -36.20
CA PHE A 15 39.18 -21.31 -35.86
C PHE A 15 38.24 -20.14 -36.18
N THR A 16 37.55 -20.27 -37.33
CA THR A 16 36.44 -19.36 -37.67
C THR A 16 35.26 -19.75 -36.78
N PHE A 17 35.04 -19.01 -35.70
CA PHE A 17 33.82 -19.11 -34.92
C PHE A 17 32.70 -18.50 -35.73
N CYS A 18 31.88 -19.32 -36.38
CA CYS A 18 30.61 -18.94 -36.97
C CYS A 18 29.65 -18.65 -35.79
N GLY A 19 29.61 -17.41 -35.33
CA GLY A 19 28.65 -16.97 -34.33
C GLY A 19 27.24 -17.00 -34.91
N VAL A 20 26.50 -18.07 -34.63
CA VAL A 20 25.06 -18.11 -34.88
C VAL A 20 24.43 -17.12 -33.87
N SER A 21 24.14 -15.91 -34.31
CA SER A 21 23.34 -14.96 -33.58
C SER A 21 21.91 -15.49 -33.55
N PHE A 22 21.51 -16.16 -32.45
CA PHE A 22 20.11 -16.38 -32.19
C PHE A 22 19.47 -15.05 -31.89
N SER A 23 18.74 -14.50 -32.85
CA SER A 23 17.79 -13.42 -32.57
C SER A 23 16.68 -13.98 -31.70
N VAL A 24 16.76 -13.78 -30.41
CA VAL A 24 15.63 -14.06 -29.52
C VAL A 24 14.55 -13.04 -29.88
N PHE A 25 13.55 -13.46 -30.62
CA PHE A 25 12.36 -12.67 -30.87
C PHE A 25 11.64 -12.48 -29.54
N ALA A 26 11.17 -11.26 -29.27
CA ALA A 26 10.31 -11.02 -28.14
C ALA A 26 9.01 -11.82 -28.31
N GLU A 27 8.62 -12.54 -27.28
CA GLU A 27 7.31 -13.17 -27.24
C GLU A 27 6.31 -12.11 -26.74
N GLU A 28 5.18 -12.01 -27.43
CA GLU A 28 4.14 -11.03 -27.15
C GLU A 28 2.78 -11.71 -27.13
N LYS A 29 1.87 -11.21 -26.31
CA LYS A 29 0.49 -11.69 -26.22
C LYS A 29 -0.44 -10.55 -25.86
N SER A 30 -1.65 -10.59 -26.42
CA SER A 30 -2.69 -9.60 -26.16
C SER A 30 -3.89 -10.26 -25.49
N PHE A 31 -4.53 -9.51 -24.61
CA PHE A 31 -5.74 -9.93 -23.88
C PHE A 31 -6.77 -8.81 -23.94
N MET A 32 -8.05 -9.19 -23.96
CA MET A 32 -9.15 -8.27 -23.74
C MET A 32 -9.61 -8.37 -22.29
N VAL A 33 -9.62 -7.25 -21.60
CA VAL A 33 -10.08 -7.11 -20.22
C VAL A 33 -11.36 -6.32 -20.22
N ILE A 34 -12.44 -6.91 -19.72
CA ILE A 34 -13.73 -6.26 -19.57
C ILE A 34 -13.92 -5.93 -18.10
N VAL A 35 -14.11 -4.64 -17.79
CA VAL A 35 -14.40 -4.13 -16.46
C VAL A 35 -15.87 -3.72 -16.43
N THR A 36 -16.67 -4.41 -15.61
CA THR A 36 -18.12 -4.20 -15.53
C THR A 36 -18.51 -3.64 -14.18
N ASN A 37 -19.15 -2.50 -14.20
CA ASN A 37 -19.79 -1.88 -13.04
C ASN A 37 -21.28 -2.22 -13.05
N ASP A 38 -21.69 -3.16 -12.21
CA ASP A 38 -23.11 -3.55 -12.05
C ASP A 38 -23.86 -2.62 -11.06
N TRP A 39 -23.16 -1.68 -10.46
CA TRP A 39 -23.74 -0.74 -9.50
C TRP A 39 -24.36 0.47 -10.21
N ASN A 40 -25.37 1.07 -9.58
CA ASN A 40 -26.09 2.24 -10.12
C ASN A 40 -25.38 3.59 -9.91
N MET A 41 -24.15 3.57 -9.39
CA MET A 41 -23.29 4.73 -9.24
C MET A 41 -22.00 4.55 -10.06
N PRO A 42 -21.44 5.64 -10.61
CA PRO A 42 -20.17 5.55 -11.31
C PRO A 42 -19.03 5.20 -10.35
N LYS A 43 -18.01 4.56 -10.88
CA LYS A 43 -16.73 4.29 -10.21
C LYS A 43 -15.66 5.17 -10.83
N GLU A 44 -15.01 5.97 -10.01
CA GLU A 44 -13.89 6.82 -10.42
C GLU A 44 -12.57 6.20 -9.98
N ASN A 45 -11.57 6.22 -10.87
CA ASN A 45 -10.27 5.60 -10.64
C ASN A 45 -10.34 4.14 -10.15
N GLU A 46 -11.36 3.37 -10.56
CA GLU A 46 -11.54 1.97 -10.11
C GLU A 46 -10.29 1.15 -10.38
N PRO A 47 -9.75 0.47 -9.38
CA PRO A 47 -8.58 -0.35 -9.54
C PRO A 47 -8.86 -1.60 -10.36
N VAL A 48 -8.01 -1.87 -11.34
CA VAL A 48 -8.03 -3.11 -12.13
C VAL A 48 -6.69 -3.81 -11.94
N VAL A 49 -6.72 -5.00 -11.37
CA VAL A 49 -5.53 -5.80 -11.10
C VAL A 49 -5.65 -7.15 -11.80
N LEU A 50 -4.65 -7.49 -12.61
CA LEU A 50 -4.56 -8.74 -13.35
C LEU A 50 -3.38 -9.54 -12.81
N LYS A 51 -3.62 -10.75 -12.32
CA LYS A 51 -2.56 -11.67 -11.92
C LYS A 51 -1.91 -12.26 -13.18
N ILE A 52 -0.62 -12.07 -13.32
CA ILE A 52 0.14 -12.56 -14.49
C ILE A 52 0.06 -14.08 -14.60
N SER A 53 0.01 -14.80 -13.48
CA SER A 53 -0.17 -16.26 -13.47
C SER A 53 -1.47 -16.73 -14.14
N GLU A 54 -2.53 -15.92 -14.12
CA GLU A 54 -3.83 -16.23 -14.74
C GLU A 54 -3.84 -15.97 -16.25
N LEU A 55 -2.90 -15.16 -16.76
CA LEU A 55 -2.77 -14.85 -18.18
C LEU A 55 -2.28 -16.06 -19.00
N ASN A 56 -1.56 -17.00 -18.38
CA ASN A 56 -0.98 -18.17 -19.04
C ASN A 56 -0.18 -17.80 -20.30
N CYS A 57 0.78 -16.89 -20.14
CA CYS A 57 1.54 -16.32 -21.27
C CYS A 57 2.44 -17.36 -21.96
N GLY A 58 3.00 -18.31 -21.22
CA GLY A 58 4.01 -19.26 -21.70
C GLY A 58 5.44 -18.72 -21.65
N PHE A 59 5.59 -17.44 -21.34
CA PHE A 59 6.86 -16.74 -21.16
C PHE A 59 6.82 -15.82 -19.93
N GLU A 60 7.98 -15.38 -19.47
CA GLU A 60 8.11 -14.41 -18.39
C GLU A 60 7.71 -13.00 -18.88
N VAL A 61 6.68 -12.42 -18.28
CA VAL A 61 6.23 -11.07 -18.60
C VAL A 61 7.20 -10.04 -18.01
N LYS A 62 7.77 -9.18 -18.85
CA LYS A 62 8.72 -8.12 -18.47
C LYS A 62 8.23 -6.73 -18.79
N SER A 63 7.19 -6.60 -19.59
CA SER A 63 6.48 -5.34 -19.82
C SER A 63 5.02 -5.58 -20.14
N ALA A 64 4.18 -4.58 -19.83
CA ALA A 64 2.79 -4.54 -20.20
C ALA A 64 2.41 -3.16 -20.71
N THR A 65 1.42 -3.10 -21.61
CA THR A 65 0.81 -1.86 -22.08
C THR A 65 -0.70 -2.03 -22.07
N VAL A 66 -1.40 -1.08 -21.47
CA VAL A 66 -2.85 -1.08 -21.38
C VAL A 66 -3.43 0.00 -22.29
N TRP A 67 -4.45 -0.37 -23.05
CA TRP A 67 -5.09 0.48 -24.05
C TRP A 67 -6.59 0.63 -23.76
N ASP A 68 -7.07 1.87 -23.67
CA ASP A 68 -8.49 2.23 -23.70
C ASP A 68 -8.83 2.71 -25.12
N GLY A 69 -9.37 1.82 -25.97
CA GLY A 69 -9.42 2.01 -27.40
C GLY A 69 -8.03 2.14 -28.02
N ASP A 70 -7.74 3.28 -28.64
CA ASP A 70 -6.44 3.58 -29.25
C ASP A 70 -5.54 4.40 -28.29
N LYS A 71 -6.00 4.72 -27.10
CA LYS A 71 -5.25 5.50 -26.13
C LYS A 71 -4.52 4.58 -25.14
N GLU A 72 -3.19 4.71 -25.08
CA GLU A 72 -2.42 4.09 -24.00
C GLU A 72 -2.72 4.79 -22.67
N ILE A 73 -2.97 3.99 -21.62
CA ILE A 73 -3.19 4.49 -20.26
C ILE A 73 -2.10 4.02 -19.30
N PRO A 74 -1.82 4.78 -18.23
CA PRO A 74 -0.84 4.40 -17.24
C PRO A 74 -1.14 3.02 -16.63
N SER A 75 -0.13 2.17 -16.59
CA SER A 75 -0.17 0.87 -15.96
C SER A 75 1.13 0.59 -15.21
N GLN A 76 1.07 -0.33 -14.28
CA GLN A 76 2.16 -0.69 -13.39
C GLN A 76 2.31 -2.22 -13.35
N LEU A 77 3.57 -2.68 -13.36
CA LEU A 77 3.93 -4.08 -13.11
C LEU A 77 4.54 -4.16 -11.72
N ASP A 78 4.06 -5.07 -10.90
CA ASP A 78 4.55 -5.26 -9.55
C ASP A 78 5.11 -6.67 -9.34
N ASP A 79 6.27 -6.73 -8.69
CA ASP A 79 6.89 -7.90 -8.10
C ASP A 79 6.53 -7.90 -6.60
N LEU A 80 5.60 -8.77 -6.20
CA LEU A 80 5.01 -8.76 -4.86
C LEU A 80 5.80 -9.54 -3.82
N ASN A 81 6.89 -10.19 -4.23
CA ASN A 81 7.68 -11.08 -3.38
C ASN A 81 9.20 -10.83 -3.48
N ASN A 82 9.63 -9.85 -4.31
CA ASN A 82 11.02 -9.51 -4.61
C ASN A 82 11.83 -10.65 -5.25
N ASP A 83 11.19 -11.54 -6.02
CA ASP A 83 11.87 -12.61 -6.77
C ASP A 83 12.33 -12.18 -8.17
N ARG A 84 12.07 -10.91 -8.54
CA ARG A 84 12.35 -10.25 -9.83
C ARG A 84 11.47 -10.73 -10.98
N ARG A 85 10.38 -11.42 -10.68
CA ARG A 85 9.33 -11.75 -11.63
C ARG A 85 8.11 -10.90 -11.32
N MET A 86 7.46 -10.42 -12.36
CA MET A 86 6.24 -9.63 -12.19
C MET A 86 5.07 -10.56 -11.85
N ASP A 87 4.34 -10.20 -10.80
CA ASP A 87 3.17 -10.94 -10.32
C ASP A 87 1.87 -10.35 -10.83
N GLU A 88 1.79 -9.02 -10.91
CA GLU A 88 0.55 -8.31 -11.24
C GLU A 88 0.77 -7.17 -12.24
N ILE A 89 -0.31 -6.90 -13.02
CA ILE A 89 -0.46 -5.70 -13.84
C ILE A 89 -1.60 -4.89 -13.20
N ALA A 90 -1.36 -3.64 -12.86
CA ALA A 90 -2.35 -2.76 -12.27
C ALA A 90 -2.57 -1.50 -13.12
N PHE A 91 -3.81 -1.03 -13.22
CA PHE A 91 -4.20 0.27 -13.75
C PHE A 91 -5.47 0.77 -13.07
N VAL A 92 -5.79 2.05 -13.22
CA VAL A 92 -7.05 2.63 -12.74
C VAL A 92 -7.86 3.18 -13.89
N THR A 93 -9.19 3.14 -13.76
CA THR A 93 -10.10 3.62 -14.79
C THR A 93 -11.42 4.09 -14.21
N ASP A 94 -12.08 5.04 -14.90
CA ASP A 94 -13.45 5.40 -14.57
C ASP A 94 -14.40 4.45 -15.31
N VAL A 95 -15.42 3.95 -14.60
CA VAL A 95 -16.45 3.07 -15.15
C VAL A 95 -17.82 3.66 -14.84
N PRO A 96 -18.60 4.08 -15.84
CA PRO A 96 -19.94 4.61 -15.59
C PRO A 96 -20.86 3.62 -14.88
N ALA A 97 -21.92 4.13 -14.25
CA ALA A 97 -22.94 3.29 -13.62
C ALA A 97 -23.57 2.32 -14.63
N LEU A 98 -23.78 1.07 -14.22
CA LEU A 98 -24.44 0.02 -15.02
C LEU A 98 -23.79 -0.16 -16.41
N ALA A 99 -22.47 -0.02 -16.51
CA ALA A 99 -21.76 -0.07 -17.77
C ALA A 99 -20.52 -0.97 -17.70
N SER A 100 -20.00 -1.30 -18.88
CA SER A 100 -18.74 -2.02 -19.04
C SER A 100 -17.79 -1.24 -19.93
N LYS A 101 -16.49 -1.32 -19.60
CA LYS A 101 -15.40 -0.84 -20.45
C LYS A 101 -14.51 -2.01 -20.84
N THR A 102 -13.96 -1.94 -22.04
CA THR A 102 -13.08 -2.98 -22.58
C THR A 102 -11.70 -2.40 -22.83
N PHE A 103 -10.68 -3.07 -22.32
CA PHE A 103 -9.28 -2.70 -22.45
C PHE A 103 -8.52 -3.79 -23.20
N ARG A 104 -7.56 -3.38 -24.03
CA ARG A 104 -6.54 -4.30 -24.55
C ARG A 104 -5.32 -4.23 -23.66
N VAL A 105 -4.79 -5.37 -23.27
CA VAL A 105 -3.56 -5.51 -22.49
C VAL A 105 -2.55 -6.31 -23.30
N ASP A 106 -1.50 -5.65 -23.73
CA ASP A 106 -0.40 -6.25 -24.47
C ASP A 106 0.75 -6.54 -23.49
N VAL A 107 1.23 -7.77 -23.44
CA VAL A 107 2.35 -8.19 -22.58
C VAL A 107 3.50 -8.73 -23.44
N SER A 108 4.74 -8.53 -22.97
CA SER A 108 5.94 -8.94 -23.71
C SER A 108 7.01 -9.54 -22.79
N SER A 109 7.78 -10.49 -23.32
CA SER A 109 9.00 -11.01 -22.68
C SER A 109 10.17 -10.03 -22.77
N LYS A 110 10.05 -8.97 -23.58
CA LYS A 110 11.05 -7.89 -23.68
C LYS A 110 10.76 -6.81 -22.65
N LYS A 111 11.79 -6.37 -21.92
CA LYS A 111 11.68 -5.22 -21.06
C LYS A 111 11.54 -3.94 -21.88
N ILE A 112 10.39 -3.29 -21.79
CA ILE A 112 10.11 -1.99 -22.39
C ILE A 112 9.92 -1.03 -21.21
N GLN A 113 10.78 -0.02 -21.12
CA GLN A 113 10.64 0.98 -20.07
C GLN A 113 9.55 1.97 -20.48
N LYS A 114 8.51 2.08 -19.69
CA LYS A 114 7.44 3.07 -19.82
C LYS A 114 7.61 4.11 -18.72
N ALA A 115 7.40 5.36 -19.06
CA ALA A 115 7.42 6.48 -18.12
C ALA A 115 6.05 7.16 -18.16
N TYR A 116 5.28 7.00 -17.11
CA TYR A 116 4.03 7.73 -16.90
C TYR A 116 4.22 8.73 -15.75
N PRO A 117 3.54 9.87 -15.77
CA PRO A 117 3.46 10.72 -14.60
C PRO A 117 2.94 9.93 -13.40
N SER A 118 3.69 9.94 -12.32
CA SER A 118 3.25 9.23 -11.11
C SER A 118 2.12 9.99 -10.43
N ARG A 119 1.13 9.26 -9.97
CA ARG A 119 -0.01 9.76 -9.20
C ARG A 119 0.03 9.27 -7.75
N VAL A 120 1.06 8.50 -7.41
CA VAL A 120 1.35 8.00 -6.07
C VAL A 120 2.85 8.05 -5.83
N PHE A 121 3.26 8.06 -4.57
CA PHE A 121 4.68 8.02 -4.19
C PHE A 121 4.86 7.26 -2.88
N ALA A 122 6.00 6.63 -2.68
CA ALA A 122 6.36 6.00 -1.41
C ALA A 122 7.86 6.08 -1.17
N GLU A 123 8.25 6.33 0.08
CA GLU A 123 9.65 6.33 0.49
C GLU A 123 9.82 5.80 1.91
N MET A 124 11.01 5.31 2.20
CA MET A 124 11.49 5.05 3.56
C MET A 124 12.93 5.54 3.64
N LEU A 125 13.21 6.40 4.61
CA LEU A 125 14.50 7.08 4.74
C LEU A 125 15.15 6.70 6.07
N VAL A 126 16.39 6.23 6.00
CA VAL A 126 17.22 5.97 7.19
C VAL A 126 18.24 7.10 7.34
N SER A 127 18.42 7.57 8.57
CA SER A 127 19.49 8.53 8.88
C SER A 127 20.84 7.81 8.93
N ASP A 128 21.78 8.28 8.12
CA ASP A 128 23.16 7.83 8.22
C ASP A 128 23.88 8.47 9.43
N LYS A 129 25.14 8.08 9.67
CA LYS A 129 25.94 8.63 10.77
C LYS A 129 26.26 10.13 10.65
N ASP A 130 26.09 10.71 9.46
CA ASP A 130 26.31 12.13 9.18
C ASP A 130 24.99 12.92 9.20
N GLY A 131 23.87 12.27 9.57
CA GLY A 131 22.52 12.84 9.63
C GLY A 131 21.86 13.04 8.28
N LYS A 132 22.39 12.46 7.20
CA LYS A 132 21.73 12.46 5.89
C LYS A 132 20.66 11.39 5.84
N HIS A 133 19.58 11.70 5.17
CA HIS A 133 18.52 10.74 4.91
C HIS A 133 18.85 9.94 3.64
N VAL A 134 18.93 8.63 3.78
CA VAL A 134 19.27 7.69 2.70
C VAL A 134 18.05 6.84 2.37
N PRO A 135 17.57 6.85 1.11
CA PRO A 135 16.44 6.02 0.70
C PRO A 135 16.78 4.53 0.81
N ILE A 136 15.87 3.78 1.40
CA ILE A 136 15.89 2.31 1.43
C ILE A 136 14.52 1.77 1.04
N THR A 137 14.48 0.60 0.46
CA THR A 137 13.21 -0.07 0.11
C THR A 137 12.83 -1.16 1.09
N SER A 138 13.76 -1.66 1.90
CA SER A 138 13.47 -2.70 2.89
C SER A 138 14.42 -2.61 4.07
N LEU A 139 13.90 -2.90 5.25
CA LEU A 139 14.68 -3.01 6.48
C LEU A 139 14.10 -4.13 7.34
N THR A 140 14.99 -4.98 7.89
CA THR A 140 14.65 -6.00 8.89
C THR A 140 15.44 -5.76 10.15
N ILE A 141 14.76 -5.79 11.30
CA ILE A 141 15.39 -5.63 12.62
C ILE A 141 14.94 -6.76 13.56
N PRO A 142 15.78 -7.15 14.53
CA PRO A 142 15.34 -8.01 15.64
C PRO A 142 14.19 -7.38 16.42
N GLY A 143 13.27 -8.18 16.94
CA GLY A 143 12.13 -7.72 17.73
C GLY A 143 12.48 -6.92 18.99
N THR A 144 13.71 -7.07 19.48
CA THR A 144 14.27 -6.32 20.62
C THR A 144 14.84 -4.95 20.25
N SER A 145 14.95 -4.65 18.95
CA SER A 145 15.49 -3.37 18.45
C SER A 145 14.35 -2.36 18.24
N ASN A 146 14.70 -1.08 18.39
CA ASN A 146 13.81 0.03 18.06
C ASN A 146 14.57 1.03 17.18
N VAL A 147 14.09 1.22 15.96
CA VAL A 147 14.68 2.13 14.95
C VAL A 147 13.84 3.39 14.73
N TYR A 148 12.87 3.64 15.60
CA TYR A 148 11.94 4.77 15.50
C TYR A 148 12.65 6.10 15.24
N ASN A 149 13.77 6.37 15.93
CA ASN A 149 14.53 7.61 15.76
C ASN A 149 15.62 7.53 14.66
N GLN A 150 15.84 6.37 14.05
CA GLN A 150 16.76 6.21 12.92
C GLN A 150 16.03 6.33 11.57
N LEU A 151 14.73 6.13 11.55
CA LEU A 151 13.91 6.32 10.36
C LEU A 151 13.30 7.72 10.38
N HIS A 152 13.44 8.46 9.27
CA HIS A 152 13.02 9.86 9.20
C HIS A 152 11.52 10.02 9.44
N HIS A 153 10.68 9.17 8.82
CA HIS A 153 9.22 9.16 9.02
C HIS A 153 8.78 8.16 10.08
N HIS A 154 9.71 7.61 10.86
CA HIS A 154 9.47 6.51 11.80
C HIS A 154 9.06 5.18 11.15
N GLY A 155 9.13 5.08 9.82
CA GLY A 155 8.78 3.94 8.96
C GLY A 155 8.55 4.38 7.52
N PRO A 156 7.94 3.56 6.66
CA PRO A 156 7.59 3.95 5.31
C PRO A 156 6.46 4.99 5.29
N ALA A 157 6.60 5.99 4.44
CA ALA A 157 5.56 6.95 4.09
C ALA A 157 5.11 6.72 2.65
N PHE A 158 3.82 6.85 2.37
CA PHE A 158 3.26 6.67 1.04
C PHE A 158 2.03 7.53 0.83
N GLU A 159 1.82 7.98 -0.40
CA GLU A 159 0.78 8.95 -0.74
C GLU A 159 0.13 8.68 -2.10
N SER A 160 -1.11 9.15 -2.24
CA SER A 160 -1.76 9.49 -3.49
C SER A 160 -1.85 11.01 -3.62
N GLU A 161 -2.49 11.50 -4.68
CA GLU A 161 -2.77 12.94 -4.80
C GLU A 161 -3.67 13.48 -3.68
N LEU A 162 -4.44 12.61 -3.02
CA LEU A 162 -5.47 13.00 -2.05
C LEU A 162 -5.04 12.89 -0.59
N THR A 163 -4.20 11.91 -0.27
CA THR A 163 -3.86 11.55 1.11
C THR A 163 -2.44 11.04 1.23
N ALA A 164 -1.89 11.07 2.45
CA ALA A 164 -0.65 10.37 2.75
C ALA A 164 -0.72 9.66 4.10
N TYR A 165 -0.03 8.53 4.17
CA TYR A 165 0.06 7.63 5.31
C TYR A 165 1.51 7.37 5.67
N ARG A 166 1.76 7.02 6.95
CA ARG A 166 3.00 6.37 7.37
C ARG A 166 2.70 5.24 8.35
N ILE A 167 3.56 4.23 8.36
CA ILE A 167 3.44 3.10 9.29
C ILE A 167 4.62 3.18 10.24
N TYR A 168 4.37 3.11 11.55
CA TYR A 168 5.44 3.15 12.55
C TYR A 168 6.18 1.81 12.62
N PHE A 169 7.48 1.85 12.41
CA PHE A 169 8.36 0.67 12.46
C PHE A 169 8.77 0.35 13.90
N ASP A 170 7.77 0.09 14.71
CA ASP A 170 7.93 -0.31 16.11
C ASP A 170 6.88 -1.38 16.49
N GLN A 171 6.77 -1.69 17.78
CA GLN A 171 5.78 -2.65 18.29
C GLN A 171 4.34 -2.17 18.11
N LYS A 172 4.12 -0.90 17.91
CA LYS A 172 2.79 -0.34 17.72
C LYS A 172 2.26 -0.61 16.31
N GLN A 173 3.13 -0.54 15.29
CA GLN A 173 2.76 -0.60 13.87
C GLN A 173 1.54 0.29 13.57
N THR A 174 1.49 1.45 14.24
CA THR A 174 0.35 2.35 14.13
C THR A 174 0.37 3.04 12.78
N VAL A 175 -0.81 3.17 12.17
CA VAL A 175 -1.01 3.95 10.96
C VAL A 175 -1.25 5.41 11.36
N ASP A 176 -0.43 6.28 10.82
CA ASP A 176 -0.48 7.73 10.99
C ASP A 176 -0.75 8.41 9.65
N ILE A 177 -1.18 9.67 9.68
CA ILE A 177 -1.72 10.37 8.51
C ILE A 177 -1.16 11.78 8.35
N TYR A 178 -1.03 12.20 7.10
CA TYR A 178 -0.65 13.54 6.69
C TYR A 178 -1.79 14.18 5.91
N GLY A 179 -2.33 15.28 6.41
CA GLY A 179 -3.44 16.00 5.81
C GLY A 179 -2.95 17.02 4.80
N LYS A 180 -3.29 16.81 3.53
CA LYS A 180 -2.95 17.73 2.44
C LYS A 180 -3.82 18.99 2.48
N PHE A 181 -3.30 20.11 1.97
CA PHE A 181 -4.08 21.33 1.78
C PHE A 181 -4.67 21.38 0.36
N ILE A 182 -3.85 21.10 -0.66
CA ILE A 182 -4.24 20.97 -2.06
C ILE A 182 -3.95 19.56 -2.57
N MET A 183 -4.59 19.14 -3.65
CA MET A 183 -4.30 17.85 -4.28
C MET A 183 -2.91 17.88 -4.93
N GLY A 184 -2.14 16.80 -4.72
CA GLY A 184 -0.81 16.66 -5.32
C GLY A 184 0.08 15.71 -4.54
N LEU A 185 1.23 15.35 -5.09
CA LEU A 185 2.27 14.59 -4.38
C LEU A 185 3.18 15.58 -3.66
N GLU A 186 3.48 15.32 -2.38
CA GLU A 186 4.21 16.24 -1.52
C GLU A 186 5.33 15.56 -0.72
N ILE A 187 5.23 14.23 -0.47
CA ILE A 187 6.09 13.55 0.51
C ILE A 187 7.55 13.53 0.05
N GLU A 188 7.82 13.39 -1.24
CA GLU A 188 9.19 13.43 -1.76
C GLU A 188 9.90 14.76 -1.43
N GLU A 189 9.15 15.88 -1.45
CA GLU A 189 9.71 17.20 -1.16
C GLU A 189 9.63 17.56 0.33
N SER A 190 8.51 17.28 1.01
CA SER A 190 8.28 17.64 2.40
C SER A 190 8.91 16.65 3.38
N GLN A 191 9.13 15.41 2.96
CA GLN A 191 9.56 14.31 3.80
C GLN A 191 8.71 14.19 5.08
N PHE A 192 7.39 14.39 4.95
CA PHE A 192 6.40 14.40 6.02
C PHE A 192 6.51 15.57 7.03
N TYR A 193 7.55 16.38 6.94
CA TYR A 193 7.81 17.51 7.85
C TYR A 193 8.07 18.78 7.05
N PRO A 194 7.01 19.45 6.56
CA PRO A 194 7.14 20.61 5.69
C PRO A 194 7.80 21.78 6.40
N THR A 195 8.56 22.56 5.65
CA THR A 195 9.10 23.85 6.07
C THR A 195 8.01 24.93 6.03
N ASP A 196 8.25 26.07 6.69
CA ASP A 196 7.32 27.20 6.66
C ASP A 196 7.09 27.71 5.21
N GLU A 197 8.11 27.63 4.34
CA GLU A 197 7.99 27.98 2.91
C GLU A 197 7.12 26.97 2.15
N GLN A 198 7.19 25.69 2.48
CA GLN A 198 6.33 24.65 1.89
C GLN A 198 4.88 24.83 2.35
N LEU A 199 4.65 25.07 3.64
CA LEU A 199 3.33 25.39 4.17
C LEU A 199 2.72 26.63 3.49
N ALA A 200 3.52 27.69 3.29
CA ALA A 200 3.09 28.89 2.57
C ALA A 200 2.74 28.64 1.10
N ARG A 201 3.32 27.58 0.47
CA ARG A 201 2.97 27.14 -0.89
C ARG A 201 1.74 26.22 -0.95
N GLY A 202 1.14 25.90 0.21
CA GLY A 202 -0.05 25.06 0.28
C GLY A 202 0.23 23.59 0.49
N PHE A 203 1.41 23.23 1.00
CA PHE A 203 1.66 21.86 1.47
C PHE A 203 0.80 21.56 2.69
N GLY A 204 0.50 20.29 2.87
CA GLY A 204 -0.13 19.77 4.08
C GLY A 204 0.80 19.68 5.27
N ASP A 205 0.41 18.91 6.27
CA ASP A 205 1.20 18.69 7.49
C ASP A 205 0.76 17.41 8.21
N ASP A 206 1.52 17.00 9.24
CA ASP A 206 1.07 16.01 10.22
C ASP A 206 -0.22 16.52 10.90
N VAL A 207 -1.25 15.69 10.97
CA VAL A 207 -2.59 16.10 11.45
C VAL A 207 -3.13 15.23 12.59
N LEU A 208 -2.34 14.23 13.07
CA LEU A 208 -2.85 13.26 14.04
C LEU A 208 -1.77 12.78 15.04
N LEU A 209 -1.95 13.08 16.31
CA LEU A 209 -1.14 12.49 17.38
C LEU A 209 -1.69 11.10 17.74
N VAL A 210 -1.14 10.05 17.18
CA VAL A 210 -1.64 8.67 17.37
C VAL A 210 -1.29 8.04 18.71
N GLY A 211 -0.20 8.44 19.35
CA GLY A 211 0.23 7.92 20.67
C GLY A 211 0.35 6.40 20.72
N ASN A 212 -0.40 5.76 21.61
CA ASN A 212 -0.46 4.29 21.79
C ASN A 212 -1.73 3.67 21.17
N SER A 213 -2.53 4.45 20.46
CA SER A 213 -3.75 3.97 19.81
C SER A 213 -3.49 3.13 18.56
N CYS A 214 -4.55 2.67 17.91
CA CYS A 214 -4.46 2.11 16.57
C CYS A 214 -4.30 3.18 15.47
N GLY A 215 -4.33 4.48 15.83
CA GLY A 215 -4.33 5.56 14.83
C GLY A 215 -5.50 5.42 13.87
N LEU A 216 -5.21 5.23 12.59
CA LEU A 216 -6.20 4.93 11.58
C LEU A 216 -6.06 3.47 11.13
N GLY A 217 -6.86 2.57 11.72
CA GLY A 217 -7.02 1.21 11.21
C GLY A 217 -5.80 0.29 11.35
N ALA A 218 -4.82 0.59 12.19
CA ALA A 218 -3.75 -0.37 12.46
C ALA A 218 -4.32 -1.62 13.14
N LEU A 219 -3.96 -2.81 12.64
CA LEU A 219 -4.30 -4.06 13.30
C LEU A 219 -3.56 -4.16 14.64
N LYS A 220 -4.27 -4.62 15.65
CA LYS A 220 -3.77 -4.83 17.01
C LYS A 220 -4.15 -6.23 17.51
N GLY A 221 -3.41 -6.73 18.50
CA GLY A 221 -3.88 -7.84 19.31
C GLY A 221 -5.05 -7.40 20.22
N TRP A 222 -5.75 -8.37 20.78
CA TRP A 222 -6.85 -8.17 21.73
C TRP A 222 -6.65 -9.02 22.98
N ASP A 223 -6.67 -8.41 24.16
CA ASP A 223 -6.47 -9.13 25.44
C ASP A 223 -7.80 -9.48 26.16
N GLY A 224 -8.93 -9.27 25.48
CA GLY A 224 -10.27 -9.44 26.05
C GLY A 224 -10.89 -8.13 26.56
N THR A 225 -10.10 -7.08 26.72
CA THR A 225 -10.54 -5.78 27.25
C THR A 225 -10.05 -4.57 26.48
N ARG A 226 -8.89 -4.67 25.81
CA ARG A 226 -8.24 -3.58 25.09
C ARG A 226 -7.35 -4.09 23.96
N ALA A 227 -7.02 -3.15 23.05
CA ALA A 227 -6.01 -3.35 22.03
C ALA A 227 -4.61 -3.52 22.65
N THR A 228 -3.83 -4.47 22.12
CA THR A 228 -2.45 -4.72 22.50
C THR A 228 -1.50 -4.52 21.34
N HIS A 229 -0.23 -4.21 21.63
CA HIS A 229 0.80 -4.05 20.61
C HIS A 229 1.23 -5.40 20.02
N ILE A 230 1.91 -5.34 18.86
CA ILE A 230 2.44 -6.52 18.16
C ILE A 230 3.81 -6.87 18.76
N GLU A 231 3.80 -7.46 19.93
CA GLU A 231 4.99 -7.86 20.68
C GLU A 231 4.71 -8.96 21.72
N PRO A 232 5.70 -9.78 22.13
CA PRO A 232 7.03 -9.84 21.55
C PRO A 232 7.05 -10.53 20.18
N VAL A 233 8.03 -10.18 19.35
CA VAL A 233 8.28 -10.81 18.03
C VAL A 233 9.75 -11.20 17.88
N GLU A 234 10.06 -12.15 16.98
CA GLU A 234 11.44 -12.50 16.60
C GLU A 234 12.09 -11.35 15.81
N SER A 235 11.38 -10.86 14.79
CA SER A 235 11.84 -9.75 13.95
C SER A 235 10.68 -8.96 13.35
N ARG A 236 11.01 -7.73 12.93
CA ARG A 236 10.12 -6.86 12.13
C ARG A 236 10.77 -6.54 10.80
N THR A 237 9.98 -6.56 9.73
CA THR A 237 10.43 -6.13 8.40
C THR A 237 9.40 -5.18 7.83
N GLU A 238 9.86 -4.06 7.26
CA GLU A 238 9.01 -3.20 6.42
C GLU A 238 9.65 -3.06 5.06
N THR A 239 8.82 -3.12 4.00
CA THR A 239 9.29 -3.15 2.61
C THR A 239 8.35 -2.37 1.72
N ILE A 240 8.88 -1.47 0.89
CA ILE A 240 8.16 -0.84 -0.20
C ILE A 240 8.37 -1.72 -1.45
N LEU A 241 7.29 -2.29 -1.96
CA LEU A 241 7.27 -3.15 -3.14
C LEU A 241 6.83 -2.40 -4.40
N GLY A 242 5.91 -1.44 -4.27
CA GLY A 242 5.43 -0.59 -5.35
C GLY A 242 5.40 0.88 -4.92
N TYR A 243 5.82 1.78 -5.82
CA TYR A 243 5.89 3.22 -5.56
C TYR A 243 5.49 4.08 -6.76
N GLY A 244 4.60 3.58 -7.58
CA GLY A 244 4.03 4.31 -8.73
C GLY A 244 4.23 3.60 -10.06
N PRO A 245 3.57 4.10 -11.13
CA PRO A 245 2.77 5.33 -11.19
C PRO A 245 1.30 5.20 -10.73
N VAL A 246 0.80 3.96 -10.50
CA VAL A 246 -0.63 3.67 -10.33
C VAL A 246 -0.99 3.38 -8.88
N ARG A 247 -0.10 2.69 -8.16
CA ARG A 247 -0.31 2.34 -6.74
C ARG A 247 0.99 2.26 -5.97
N THR A 248 0.89 2.47 -4.66
CA THR A 248 1.94 2.10 -3.71
C THR A 248 1.60 0.77 -3.06
N ILE A 249 2.63 -0.03 -2.73
CA ILE A 249 2.51 -1.28 -2.00
C ILE A 249 3.56 -1.30 -0.91
N VAL A 250 3.11 -1.39 0.35
CA VAL A 250 3.97 -1.44 1.53
C VAL A 250 3.64 -2.68 2.34
N ASP A 251 4.64 -3.53 2.57
CA ASP A 251 4.51 -4.71 3.42
C ASP A 251 5.14 -4.48 4.81
N VAL A 252 4.42 -4.90 5.84
CA VAL A 252 4.87 -4.92 7.24
C VAL A 252 4.78 -6.35 7.75
N ILE A 253 5.90 -6.92 8.17
CA ILE A 253 5.97 -8.31 8.64
C ILE A 253 6.40 -8.34 10.11
N ALA A 254 5.63 -9.01 10.94
CA ALA A 254 5.94 -9.37 12.30
C ALA A 254 6.17 -10.89 12.36
N LYS A 255 7.44 -11.31 12.33
CA LYS A 255 7.80 -12.73 12.38
C LYS A 255 7.89 -13.20 13.83
N GLY A 256 7.31 -14.35 14.11
CA GLY A 256 7.41 -15.00 15.41
C GLY A 256 6.70 -14.21 16.52
N TRP A 257 5.56 -13.59 16.21
CA TRP A 257 4.73 -12.89 17.20
C TRP A 257 4.15 -13.89 18.20
N GLN A 258 4.59 -13.77 19.46
CA GLN A 258 4.03 -14.54 20.56
C GLN A 258 2.68 -13.92 20.94
N TYR A 259 1.61 -14.55 20.48
CA TYR A 259 0.27 -14.03 20.65
C TYR A 259 -0.67 -15.07 21.25
N GLN A 260 -1.23 -14.75 22.42
CA GLN A 260 -1.99 -15.69 23.24
C GLN A 260 -1.14 -16.96 23.51
N ASP A 261 -1.64 -18.15 23.22
CA ASP A 261 -0.94 -19.42 23.47
C ASP A 261 -0.17 -19.93 22.24
N ASP A 262 0.08 -19.05 21.22
CA ASP A 262 0.64 -19.47 19.94
C ASP A 262 1.72 -18.50 19.40
N ILE A 263 2.38 -18.91 18.33
CA ILE A 263 3.37 -18.12 17.61
C ILE A 263 2.86 -17.92 16.18
N LEU A 264 2.77 -16.67 15.73
CA LEU A 264 2.31 -16.27 14.41
C LEU A 264 3.40 -15.53 13.64
N THR A 265 3.44 -15.72 12.33
CA THR A 265 4.05 -14.76 11.42
C THR A 265 2.93 -14.02 10.70
N MET A 266 2.82 -12.73 10.98
CA MET A 266 1.82 -11.85 10.40
C MET A 266 2.47 -10.95 9.35
N LYS A 267 1.82 -10.85 8.19
CA LYS A 267 2.14 -9.85 7.17
C LYS A 267 0.92 -8.97 6.92
N ILE A 268 1.12 -7.67 6.97
CA ILE A 268 0.13 -6.67 6.58
C ILE A 268 0.65 -5.98 5.33
N ARG A 269 -0.17 -5.91 4.29
CA ARG A 269 0.08 -5.19 3.04
C ARG A 269 -0.87 -4.02 2.94
N TYR A 270 -0.32 -2.82 2.77
CA TYR A 270 -1.04 -1.59 2.52
C TYR A 270 -0.94 -1.25 1.03
N ILE A 271 -2.09 -1.03 0.37
CA ILE A 271 -2.17 -0.69 -1.04
C ILE A 271 -2.97 0.61 -1.19
N LEU A 272 -2.32 1.64 -1.73
CA LEU A 272 -2.95 2.93 -2.01
C LEU A 272 -2.91 3.21 -3.51
N TYR A 273 -4.07 3.40 -4.10
CA TYR A 273 -4.19 3.64 -5.55
C TYR A 273 -4.23 5.13 -5.91
N ALA A 274 -3.83 5.42 -7.12
CA ALA A 274 -3.95 6.74 -7.75
C ALA A 274 -5.42 7.21 -7.74
N GLY A 275 -5.65 8.45 -7.32
CA GLY A 275 -6.99 9.04 -7.20
C GLY A 275 -7.82 8.53 -6.03
N HIS A 276 -7.27 7.64 -5.19
CA HIS A 276 -7.93 7.13 -4.00
C HIS A 276 -7.49 7.87 -2.74
N ARG A 277 -8.45 8.05 -1.84
CA ARG A 277 -8.25 8.50 -0.47
C ARG A 277 -8.06 7.31 0.47
N ASP A 278 -8.71 6.20 0.16
CA ASP A 278 -8.71 4.99 0.96
C ASP A 278 -7.52 4.08 0.63
N CYS A 279 -7.07 3.37 1.64
CA CYS A 279 -6.03 2.36 1.56
C CYS A 279 -6.63 0.98 1.84
N GLU A 280 -6.35 0.02 0.97
CA GLU A 280 -6.65 -1.39 1.19
C GLU A 280 -5.60 -2.00 2.13
N VAL A 281 -6.04 -2.75 3.14
CA VAL A 281 -5.19 -3.41 4.13
C VAL A 281 -5.43 -4.91 4.07
N GLN A 282 -4.47 -5.63 3.51
CA GLN A 282 -4.49 -7.10 3.41
C GLN A 282 -3.65 -7.69 4.55
N VAL A 283 -4.28 -8.49 5.41
CA VAL A 283 -3.62 -9.21 6.50
C VAL A 283 -3.49 -10.67 6.14
N SER A 284 -2.32 -11.25 6.31
CA SER A 284 -2.08 -12.68 6.10
C SER A 284 -1.21 -13.27 7.21
N PHE A 285 -1.40 -14.55 7.46
CA PHE A 285 -0.69 -15.32 8.48
C PHE A 285 -0.06 -16.56 7.84
N ASP A 286 1.00 -17.06 8.45
CA ASP A 286 1.73 -18.25 7.99
C ASP A 286 0.96 -19.57 8.16
N ARG A 287 -0.19 -19.54 8.84
CA ARG A 287 -1.11 -20.67 9.02
C ARG A 287 -2.57 -20.21 9.13
N PRO A 288 -3.54 -21.12 8.98
CA PRO A 288 -4.93 -20.82 9.32
C PRO A 288 -5.06 -20.42 10.80
N LEU A 289 -5.85 -19.38 11.04
CA LEU A 289 -6.20 -18.91 12.38
C LEU A 289 -7.10 -19.93 13.08
N ARG A 290 -7.01 -20.00 14.39
CA ARG A 290 -7.84 -20.86 15.26
C ARG A 290 -8.88 -20.00 15.96
N ASN A 291 -8.60 -19.65 17.19
CA ASN A 291 -9.44 -18.82 18.06
C ASN A 291 -8.82 -17.46 18.38
N GLU A 292 -7.76 -17.08 17.67
CA GLU A 292 -7.14 -15.77 17.85
C GLU A 292 -8.13 -14.66 17.50
N VAL A 293 -8.22 -13.70 18.40
CA VAL A 293 -9.04 -12.50 18.22
C VAL A 293 -8.12 -11.29 18.12
N PHE A 294 -8.25 -10.55 17.04
CA PHE A 294 -7.54 -9.28 16.80
C PHE A 294 -8.53 -8.11 16.93
N CYS A 295 -8.05 -6.90 16.81
CA CYS A 295 -8.93 -5.74 16.70
C CYS A 295 -8.33 -4.67 15.79
N THR A 296 -9.20 -3.85 15.23
CA THR A 296 -8.87 -2.62 14.50
C THR A 296 -10.03 -1.64 14.55
N GLY A 297 -9.78 -0.41 14.15
CA GLY A 297 -10.77 0.66 14.15
C GLY A 297 -10.11 2.01 14.02
N VAL A 298 -10.53 2.99 14.82
CA VAL A 298 -9.98 4.35 14.78
C VAL A 298 -9.65 4.85 16.19
N ILE A 299 -8.66 5.74 16.31
CA ILE A 299 -8.35 6.40 17.57
C ILE A 299 -9.58 7.13 18.12
N ASN A 300 -9.80 7.02 19.45
CA ASN A 300 -10.77 7.82 20.16
C ASN A 300 -10.13 9.18 20.50
N ILE A 301 -10.26 10.16 19.62
CA ILE A 301 -9.84 11.54 19.85
C ILE A 301 -10.73 12.12 20.95
N LYS A 302 -10.13 12.71 21.96
CA LYS A 302 -10.88 13.27 23.11
C LYS A 302 -11.93 14.29 22.66
N GLY A 303 -13.20 13.99 22.93
CA GLY A 303 -14.34 14.83 22.54
C GLY A 303 -14.75 14.69 21.07
N SER A 304 -14.26 13.65 20.38
CA SER A 304 -14.72 13.33 19.04
C SER A 304 -16.18 12.88 19.01
N VAL A 305 -16.81 13.09 17.86
CA VAL A 305 -18.07 12.44 17.51
C VAL A 305 -17.73 11.14 16.78
N SER A 306 -18.33 10.02 17.18
CA SER A 306 -18.13 8.73 16.53
C SER A 306 -19.41 8.23 15.88
N PHE A 307 -19.25 7.35 14.90
CA PHE A 307 -20.30 6.65 14.20
C PHE A 307 -19.92 5.18 14.02
N SER A 308 -20.84 4.28 14.27
CA SER A 308 -20.74 2.86 13.88
C SER A 308 -22.07 2.44 13.27
N ASP A 309 -22.02 1.63 12.21
CA ASP A 309 -23.21 0.97 11.67
C ASP A 309 -23.44 -0.42 12.27
N HIS A 310 -22.54 -0.88 13.14
CA HIS A 310 -22.53 -2.22 13.76
C HIS A 310 -22.36 -3.38 12.75
N GLU A 311 -21.99 -3.06 11.52
CA GLU A 311 -21.85 -3.99 10.39
C GLU A 311 -20.51 -3.82 9.65
N GLY A 312 -19.51 -3.22 10.30
CA GLY A 312 -18.14 -3.11 9.80
C GLY A 312 -17.63 -1.70 9.58
N LEU A 313 -18.48 -0.69 9.49
CA LEU A 313 -18.04 0.69 9.39
C LEU A 313 -17.96 1.34 10.76
N ILE A 314 -16.76 1.79 11.13
CA ILE A 314 -16.53 2.62 12.30
C ILE A 314 -15.79 3.89 11.88
N ALA A 315 -16.26 5.04 12.35
CA ALA A 315 -15.72 6.34 11.99
C ALA A 315 -15.71 7.29 13.18
N CYS A 316 -14.85 8.30 13.14
CA CYS A 316 -14.88 9.42 14.08
C CYS A 316 -14.56 10.74 13.38
N TRP A 317 -14.92 11.84 14.05
CA TRP A 317 -14.56 13.20 13.68
C TRP A 317 -14.12 13.92 14.94
N GLY A 318 -12.88 14.38 14.97
CA GLY A 318 -12.32 14.96 16.19
C GLY A 318 -11.26 16.01 15.93
N THR A 319 -11.01 16.83 16.96
CA THR A 319 -10.03 17.92 16.93
C THR A 319 -9.07 17.75 18.09
N ASP A 320 -7.77 17.61 17.78
CA ASP A 320 -6.72 17.53 18.81
C ASP A 320 -5.40 18.09 18.28
N TRP A 321 -4.38 18.10 19.13
CA TRP A 321 -3.03 18.47 18.75
C TRP A 321 -2.43 17.38 17.84
N PRO A 322 -1.79 17.75 16.71
CA PRO A 322 -1.15 16.77 15.81
C PRO A 322 0.16 16.22 16.41
N VAL A 323 0.79 17.00 17.27
CA VAL A 323 2.08 16.68 17.92
C VAL A 323 2.07 17.12 19.38
N ASN A 324 3.09 16.69 20.14
CA ASN A 324 3.22 17.06 21.57
C ASN A 324 3.57 18.55 21.81
N ASP A 325 4.09 19.25 20.80
CA ASP A 325 4.40 20.68 20.90
C ASP A 325 3.15 21.53 20.66
N THR A 326 2.41 21.77 21.75
CA THR A 326 1.16 22.54 21.74
C THR A 326 1.37 24.06 21.71
N ILE A 327 2.61 24.53 21.71
CA ILE A 327 2.97 25.96 21.62
C ILE A 327 3.16 26.33 20.14
N LYS A 328 3.89 25.51 19.40
CA LYS A 328 4.23 25.78 18.00
C LYS A 328 3.08 25.44 17.05
N TYR A 329 2.34 24.36 17.31
CA TYR A 329 1.34 23.84 16.40
C TYR A 329 -0.09 24.18 16.84
N ALA A 330 -0.98 24.37 15.89
CA ALA A 330 -2.40 24.50 16.12
C ALA A 330 -3.07 23.11 16.20
N LYS A 331 -4.28 23.07 16.75
CA LYS A 331 -5.10 21.85 16.68
C LYS A 331 -5.57 21.59 15.26
N GLU A 332 -5.57 20.32 14.89
CA GLU A 332 -6.07 19.83 13.61
C GLU A 332 -7.38 19.04 13.80
N THR A 333 -8.25 19.11 12.83
CA THR A 333 -9.51 18.35 12.82
C THR A 333 -9.47 17.32 11.71
N VAL A 334 -9.72 16.07 12.07
CA VAL A 334 -9.72 14.94 11.14
C VAL A 334 -11.00 14.13 11.22
N GLY A 335 -11.41 13.59 10.09
CA GLY A 335 -12.39 12.52 9.98
C GLY A 335 -11.67 11.22 9.63
N LEU A 336 -11.85 10.17 10.42
CA LEU A 336 -11.24 8.86 10.25
C LEU A 336 -12.33 7.81 10.03
N ALA A 337 -12.06 6.79 9.22
CA ALA A 337 -12.98 5.66 9.08
C ALA A 337 -12.23 4.36 8.73
N THR A 338 -12.72 3.26 9.29
CA THR A 338 -12.28 1.89 8.99
C THR A 338 -13.50 1.07 8.60
N CYS A 339 -13.39 0.28 7.54
CA CYS A 339 -14.45 -0.58 7.03
C CYS A 339 -13.96 -2.03 6.93
N LEU A 340 -14.59 -2.94 7.69
CA LEU A 340 -14.32 -4.36 7.73
C LEU A 340 -15.43 -5.15 7.04
N PRO A 341 -15.12 -6.29 6.41
CA PRO A 341 -16.13 -7.27 6.03
C PRO A 341 -16.88 -7.78 7.25
N HIS A 342 -18.22 -7.82 7.18
CA HIS A 342 -19.05 -8.22 8.31
C HIS A 342 -18.74 -9.64 8.82
N GLU A 343 -18.40 -10.56 7.91
CA GLU A 343 -18.16 -11.97 8.22
C GLU A 343 -16.92 -12.27 9.09
N ILE A 344 -16.03 -11.28 9.29
CA ILE A 344 -14.88 -11.42 10.19
C ILE A 344 -15.08 -10.73 11.54
N ILE A 345 -16.19 -10.03 11.73
CA ILE A 345 -16.47 -9.31 12.97
C ILE A 345 -17.04 -10.29 14.00
N CYS A 346 -16.39 -10.40 15.14
CA CYS A 346 -16.87 -11.20 16.26
C CYS A 346 -17.31 -10.36 17.48
N GLY A 347 -17.13 -9.05 17.44
CA GLY A 347 -17.55 -8.12 18.47
C GLY A 347 -17.27 -6.67 18.12
N GLU A 348 -17.89 -5.76 18.87
CA GLU A 348 -17.64 -4.34 18.86
C GLU A 348 -17.48 -3.86 20.30
N GLN A 349 -16.26 -3.56 20.70
CA GLN A 349 -15.95 -3.09 22.05
C GLN A 349 -14.78 -2.14 22.02
N SER A 350 -15.05 -0.88 22.27
CA SER A 350 -14.03 0.16 22.35
C SER A 350 -13.24 0.09 23.66
N ASP A 351 -11.99 0.50 23.61
CA ASP A 351 -11.21 0.76 24.80
C ASP A 351 -11.12 2.29 25.08
N ARG A 352 -10.27 2.69 26.04
CA ARG A 352 -10.18 4.10 26.43
C ARG A 352 -9.68 5.01 25.30
N ILE A 353 -8.85 4.49 24.41
CA ILE A 353 -8.14 5.29 23.39
C ILE A 353 -8.51 4.91 21.95
N ASN A 354 -9.40 3.94 21.76
CA ASN A 354 -9.82 3.48 20.45
C ASN A 354 -11.31 3.16 20.40
N TYR A 355 -11.93 3.38 19.23
CA TYR A 355 -13.18 2.77 18.82
C TYR A 355 -12.86 1.54 17.98
N LEU A 356 -13.34 0.34 18.34
CA LEU A 356 -12.83 -0.94 17.82
C LEU A 356 -13.93 -1.92 17.45
N TYR A 357 -13.66 -2.65 16.35
CA TYR A 357 -14.21 -3.97 16.09
C TYR A 357 -13.22 -5.05 16.49
N GLN A 358 -13.71 -6.15 17.04
CA GLN A 358 -12.97 -7.39 17.26
C GLN A 358 -13.10 -8.27 16.01
N ILE A 359 -11.98 -8.88 15.61
CA ILE A 359 -11.85 -9.70 14.40
C ILE A 359 -11.60 -11.14 14.82
N GLY A 360 -12.51 -12.03 14.39
CA GLY A 360 -12.33 -13.47 14.45
C GLY A 360 -12.39 -14.04 13.04
N ALA A 361 -11.30 -14.65 12.60
CA ALA A 361 -11.18 -15.20 11.25
C ALA A 361 -10.74 -16.67 11.28
N GLU A 362 -11.41 -17.48 12.10
CA GLU A 362 -11.11 -18.90 12.28
C GLU A 362 -11.12 -19.65 10.94
N GLY A 363 -10.11 -20.50 10.74
CA GLY A 363 -9.91 -21.27 9.52
C GLY A 363 -9.36 -20.49 8.33
N LYS A 364 -9.31 -19.15 8.38
CA LYS A 364 -8.75 -18.32 7.32
C LYS A 364 -7.25 -18.11 7.54
N THR A 365 -6.49 -17.93 6.47
CA THR A 365 -5.07 -17.53 6.50
C THR A 365 -4.90 -16.02 6.39
N GLY A 366 -5.98 -15.25 6.33
CA GLY A 366 -5.95 -13.80 6.22
C GLY A 366 -7.32 -13.20 5.94
N PHE A 367 -7.34 -11.88 5.90
CA PHE A 367 -8.53 -11.07 5.62
C PHE A 367 -8.11 -9.70 5.09
N THR A 368 -9.06 -9.00 4.48
CA THR A 368 -8.84 -7.65 3.94
C THR A 368 -9.85 -6.68 4.54
N TYR A 369 -9.42 -5.46 4.84
CA TYR A 369 -10.27 -4.35 5.24
C TYR A 369 -9.74 -3.06 4.63
N HIS A 370 -10.46 -1.95 4.82
CA HIS A 370 -10.10 -0.66 4.23
C HIS A 370 -10.09 0.44 5.27
N ILE A 371 -9.23 1.44 5.06
CA ILE A 371 -9.10 2.63 5.90
C ILE A 371 -9.15 3.88 5.05
N THR A 372 -9.72 4.96 5.59
CA THR A 372 -9.78 6.25 4.90
C THR A 372 -9.86 7.41 5.89
N PHE A 373 -9.42 8.59 5.46
CA PHE A 373 -9.52 9.79 6.27
C PHE A 373 -9.73 11.06 5.45
N THR A 374 -10.04 12.14 6.14
CA THR A 374 -10.00 13.52 5.66
C THR A 374 -9.43 14.42 6.74
N SER A 375 -8.81 15.52 6.34
CA SER A 375 -8.46 16.63 7.23
C SER A 375 -9.30 17.87 6.88
N MET A 376 -9.75 18.59 7.88
CA MET A 376 -10.49 19.84 7.67
C MET A 376 -9.63 20.92 6.96
N LYS A 377 -8.32 20.77 6.99
CA LYS A 377 -7.35 21.60 6.26
C LYS A 377 -7.48 21.46 4.73
N GLU A 378 -7.91 20.30 4.21
CA GLU A 378 -8.04 20.06 2.78
C GLU A 378 -9.03 21.01 2.10
N THR A 379 -8.66 21.65 0.98
CA THR A 379 -9.58 22.49 0.19
C THR A 379 -10.65 21.66 -0.52
N PHE A 380 -10.38 20.40 -0.76
CA PHE A 380 -11.21 19.42 -1.48
C PHE A 380 -11.86 18.37 -0.54
N GLY A 381 -11.60 18.44 0.77
CA GLY A 381 -12.07 17.48 1.77
C GLY A 381 -13.43 17.83 2.38
N TYR A 382 -13.78 17.12 3.43
CA TYR A 382 -15.03 17.23 4.15
C TYR A 382 -14.86 18.19 5.32
N LYS A 383 -15.93 18.95 5.65
CA LYS A 383 -15.81 20.08 6.60
C LYS A 383 -16.64 19.90 7.86
N THR A 384 -17.51 18.92 7.93
CA THR A 384 -18.34 18.61 9.11
C THR A 384 -18.44 17.11 9.35
N PRO A 385 -18.72 16.67 10.59
CA PRO A 385 -18.89 15.25 10.89
C PRO A 385 -20.03 14.61 10.11
N GLU A 386 -21.16 15.33 9.89
CA GLU A 386 -22.29 14.79 9.17
C GLU A 386 -21.92 14.46 7.71
N VAL A 387 -21.24 15.39 7.05
CA VAL A 387 -20.80 15.21 5.66
C VAL A 387 -19.73 14.09 5.56
N TRP A 388 -18.85 14.00 6.55
CA TRP A 388 -17.86 12.92 6.62
C TRP A 388 -18.51 11.55 6.81
N PHE A 389 -19.46 11.41 7.74
CA PHE A 389 -20.12 10.13 7.98
C PHE A 389 -20.99 9.70 6.81
N GLU A 390 -21.64 10.63 6.11
CA GLU A 390 -22.37 10.31 4.87
C GLU A 390 -21.42 9.87 3.75
N HIS A 391 -20.22 10.47 3.65
CA HIS A 391 -19.19 9.97 2.73
C HIS A 391 -18.74 8.57 3.12
N ALA A 392 -18.43 8.32 4.39
CA ALA A 392 -17.98 7.02 4.87
C ALA A 392 -19.01 5.90 4.59
N LYS A 393 -20.31 6.18 4.73
CA LYS A 393 -21.38 5.24 4.35
C LYS A 393 -21.39 4.95 2.85
N LYS A 394 -21.32 5.98 2.00
CA LYS A 394 -21.23 5.82 0.54
C LYS A 394 -19.97 5.08 0.10
N TRP A 395 -18.86 5.33 0.78
CA TRP A 395 -17.62 4.63 0.55
C TRP A 395 -17.75 3.13 0.89
N LYS A 396 -18.35 2.78 2.04
CA LYS A 396 -18.66 1.38 2.37
C LYS A 396 -19.51 0.73 1.28
N GLU A 397 -20.59 1.39 0.84
CA GLU A 397 -21.44 0.89 -0.25
C GLU A 397 -20.64 0.67 -1.53
N SER A 398 -19.72 1.58 -1.86
CA SER A 398 -18.83 1.42 -3.01
C SER A 398 -17.94 0.18 -2.87
N LEU A 399 -17.37 -0.08 -1.69
CA LEU A 399 -16.55 -1.27 -1.43
C LEU A 399 -17.34 -2.58 -1.55
N LEU A 400 -18.64 -2.57 -1.20
CA LEU A 400 -19.53 -3.73 -1.34
C LEU A 400 -19.93 -4.03 -2.80
N HIS A 401 -19.67 -3.10 -3.72
CA HIS A 401 -20.01 -3.21 -5.13
C HIS A 401 -18.76 -3.08 -6.02
N PRO A 402 -17.75 -3.96 -5.89
CA PRO A 402 -16.55 -3.90 -6.73
C PRO A 402 -16.90 -4.19 -8.19
N CYS A 403 -16.16 -3.58 -9.12
CA CYS A 403 -16.29 -3.94 -10.52
C CYS A 403 -15.87 -5.39 -10.79
N LYS A 404 -16.57 -6.06 -11.70
CA LYS A 404 -16.20 -7.40 -12.16
C LYS A 404 -15.18 -7.30 -13.29
N ILE A 405 -14.09 -8.03 -13.14
CA ILE A 405 -13.04 -8.10 -14.14
C ILE A 405 -13.14 -9.44 -14.86
N THR A 406 -13.32 -9.41 -16.17
CA THR A 406 -13.38 -10.61 -17.02
C THR A 406 -12.23 -10.57 -18.03
N LEU A 407 -11.47 -11.65 -18.09
CA LEU A 407 -10.36 -11.82 -19.02
C LEU A 407 -10.77 -12.71 -20.19
N ASN A 408 -10.74 -12.18 -21.41
CA ASN A 408 -10.93 -12.93 -22.65
C ASN A 408 -9.61 -13.04 -23.36
N LYS A 409 -9.26 -14.28 -23.78
CA LYS A 409 -8.10 -14.55 -24.62
C LYS A 409 -8.49 -14.29 -26.08
N TYR A 410 -7.57 -13.69 -26.85
CA TYR A 410 -7.69 -13.61 -28.31
C TYR A 410 -7.44 -14.97 -28.93
#